data_26ad948ddd19f87048b997ebeca1d5d7
#
_entry.id   26ad948ddd19f87048b997ebeca1d5d7
#
_cell.length_a   1.000
_cell.length_b   1.000
_cell.length_c   1.000
_cell.angle_alpha   90.00
_cell.angle_beta   90.00
_cell.angle_gamma   90.00
#
_symmetry.space_group_name_H-M   'P 1'
#
loop_
_entity.id
_entity.type
_entity.pdbx_description
1 polymer ?
#
loop_
_entity_poly.entity_id
_entity_poly.type
_entity_poly.pdbx_seq_one_letter_code
_entity_poly.pdbx_strand_id
1 'polypeptide(L)'
;DEPRPWVLHVFLDRHECFAQYYGYTFRKRFGWPAPAAWAAAGVLSLTVPAVVRSFGAIPVYRSLKETRDMMEQSAQALLRGESIMLCPDVAYDSAAPATGEIYKGFLQLEKLYHAGTGAHLRFVPVYCGKTKRIVTGEPVCFSDGAPFRTQREEVAGRIVDGLNALAAA
;
A
#
# COMPACT_ATOMS: atom_id res chain seq x y z
N ASP A 1 2.40 12.33 13.11
CA ASP A 1 1.19 11.51 12.89
C ASP A 1 1.61 10.22 12.21
N GLU A 2 1.08 9.08 12.71
CA GLU A 2 1.36 7.78 12.12
C GLU A 2 0.60 7.62 10.81
N PRO A 3 1.25 7.14 9.72
CA PRO A 3 0.60 6.96 8.44
C PRO A 3 -0.41 5.79 8.50
N ARG A 4 -1.57 5.95 7.87
CA ARG A 4 -2.57 4.90 7.75
C ARG A 4 -2.21 3.95 6.60
N PRO A 5 -1.92 2.67 6.85
CA PRO A 5 -1.54 1.75 5.79
C PRO A 5 -2.75 1.26 4.99
N TRP A 6 -2.57 1.12 3.68
CA TRP A 6 -3.46 0.30 2.86
C TRP A 6 -3.09 -1.17 3.04
N VAL A 7 -4.06 -1.97 3.47
CA VAL A 7 -3.86 -3.39 3.76
C VAL A 7 -4.95 -4.22 3.09
N LEU A 8 -4.59 -5.37 2.54
CA LEU A 8 -5.58 -6.30 1.99
C LEU A 8 -6.64 -6.62 3.06
N HIS A 9 -7.92 -6.54 2.70
CA HIS A 9 -9.06 -6.76 3.61
C HIS A 9 -8.97 -8.07 4.38
N VAL A 10 -8.38 -9.11 3.77
CA VAL A 10 -8.20 -10.44 4.40
C VAL A 10 -7.41 -10.38 5.72
N PHE A 11 -6.58 -9.36 5.93
CA PHE A 11 -5.84 -9.19 7.18
C PHE A 11 -6.60 -8.42 8.27
N LEU A 12 -7.80 -7.95 7.97
CA LEU A 12 -8.68 -7.32 8.96
C LEU A 12 -9.73 -8.29 9.52
N ASP A 13 -10.04 -9.38 8.81
CA ASP A 13 -10.92 -10.43 9.31
C ASP A 13 -10.13 -11.64 9.79
N ARG A 14 -10.54 -12.22 10.94
CA ARG A 14 -9.83 -13.34 11.56
C ARG A 14 -9.87 -14.61 10.70
N HIS A 15 -11.03 -14.91 10.11
CA HIS A 15 -11.21 -16.15 9.32
C HIS A 15 -10.49 -16.06 8.00
N GLU A 16 -10.59 -14.92 7.32
CA GLU A 16 -9.88 -14.67 6.06
C GLU A 16 -8.37 -14.63 6.28
N CYS A 17 -7.91 -14.02 7.37
CA CYS A 17 -6.51 -13.97 7.77
C CYS A 17 -5.96 -15.38 8.03
N PHE A 18 -6.71 -16.23 8.74
CA PHE A 18 -6.34 -17.62 8.93
C PHE A 18 -6.24 -18.37 7.60
N ALA A 19 -7.25 -18.27 6.74
CA ALA A 19 -7.27 -18.92 5.44
C ALA A 19 -6.09 -18.48 4.55
N GLN A 20 -5.77 -17.18 4.55
CA GLN A 20 -4.64 -16.62 3.81
C GLN A 20 -3.30 -17.16 4.32
N TYR A 21 -3.06 -17.15 5.63
CA TYR A 21 -1.82 -17.67 6.20
C TYR A 21 -1.70 -19.17 6.04
N TYR A 22 -2.74 -19.93 6.39
CA TYR A 22 -2.72 -21.37 6.29
C TYR A 22 -2.58 -21.86 4.84
N GLY A 23 -3.51 -21.44 3.96
CA GLY A 23 -3.59 -21.96 2.60
C GLY A 23 -2.47 -21.45 1.70
N TYR A 24 -2.26 -20.14 1.67
CA TYR A 24 -1.31 -19.53 0.75
C TYR A 24 0.10 -19.44 1.36
N THR A 25 0.25 -18.78 2.51
CA THR A 25 1.59 -18.44 3.02
C THR A 25 2.35 -19.69 3.47
N PHE A 26 1.78 -20.45 4.40
CA PHE A 26 2.52 -21.57 4.99
C PHE A 26 2.48 -22.83 4.13
N ARG A 27 1.31 -23.17 3.57
CA ARG A 27 1.19 -24.41 2.77
C ARG A 27 1.74 -24.26 1.36
N LYS A 28 1.31 -23.22 0.62
CA LYS A 28 1.68 -23.08 -0.79
C LYS A 28 3.06 -22.45 -0.98
N ARG A 29 3.36 -21.34 -0.27
CA ARG A 29 4.61 -20.59 -0.47
C ARG A 29 5.80 -21.21 0.29
N PHE A 30 5.61 -21.62 1.55
CA PHE A 30 6.69 -22.17 2.39
C PHE A 30 6.71 -23.70 2.45
N GLY A 31 5.70 -24.40 1.96
CA GLY A 31 5.65 -25.87 1.95
C GLY A 31 5.57 -26.52 3.34
N TRP A 32 5.12 -25.80 4.35
CA TRP A 32 5.07 -26.31 5.73
C TRP A 32 4.10 -27.48 5.89
N PRO A 33 4.39 -28.44 6.79
CA PRO A 33 3.46 -29.51 7.14
C PRO A 33 2.17 -28.95 7.77
N ALA A 34 1.04 -29.59 7.48
CA ALA A 34 -0.27 -29.10 7.86
C ALA A 34 -0.44 -28.74 9.35
N PRO A 35 0.03 -29.53 10.33
CA PRO A 35 -0.12 -29.17 11.76
C PRO A 35 0.62 -27.89 12.13
N ALA A 36 1.86 -27.72 11.66
CA ALA A 36 2.65 -26.53 11.94
C ALA A 36 2.05 -25.27 11.27
N ALA A 37 1.63 -25.40 10.00
CA ALA A 37 0.95 -24.33 9.27
C ALA A 37 -0.35 -23.92 9.98
N TRP A 38 -1.13 -24.87 10.46
CA TRP A 38 -2.39 -24.61 11.17
C TRP A 38 -2.16 -23.86 12.48
N ALA A 39 -1.21 -24.31 13.29
CA ALA A 39 -0.89 -23.67 14.57
C ALA A 39 -0.40 -22.23 14.38
N ALA A 40 0.54 -22.02 13.45
CA ALA A 40 1.08 -20.69 13.15
C ALA A 40 -0.01 -19.75 12.58
N ALA A 41 -0.84 -20.23 11.65
CA ALA A 41 -1.95 -19.46 11.12
C ALA A 41 -2.98 -19.08 12.20
N GLY A 42 -3.22 -19.99 13.15
CA GLY A 42 -4.09 -19.76 14.32
C GLY A 42 -3.59 -18.57 15.16
N VAL A 43 -2.33 -18.55 15.53
CA VAL A 43 -1.73 -17.45 16.29
C VAL A 43 -1.78 -16.14 15.51
N LEU A 44 -1.37 -16.13 14.23
CA LEU A 44 -1.34 -14.93 13.42
C LEU A 44 -2.75 -14.38 13.16
N SER A 45 -3.75 -15.25 12.98
CA SER A 45 -5.14 -14.80 12.78
C SER A 45 -5.75 -14.11 14.00
N LEU A 46 -5.19 -14.33 15.19
CA LEU A 46 -5.59 -13.64 16.41
C LEU A 46 -4.91 -12.27 16.57
N THR A 47 -3.64 -12.20 16.22
CA THR A 47 -2.80 -11.02 16.49
C THR A 47 -2.81 -10.02 15.34
N VAL A 48 -2.68 -10.48 14.11
CA VAL A 48 -2.54 -9.60 12.93
C VAL A 48 -3.74 -8.68 12.73
N PRO A 49 -5.01 -9.14 12.77
CA PRO A 49 -6.14 -8.23 12.62
C PRO A 49 -6.23 -7.16 13.72
N ALA A 50 -5.84 -7.48 14.94
CA ALA A 50 -5.82 -6.52 16.05
C ALA A 50 -4.76 -5.43 15.81
N VAL A 51 -3.55 -5.82 15.43
CA VAL A 51 -2.44 -4.91 15.11
C VAL A 51 -2.78 -4.04 13.92
N VAL A 52 -3.27 -4.63 12.82
CA VAL A 52 -3.63 -3.88 11.60
C VAL A 52 -4.73 -2.85 11.88
N ARG A 53 -5.73 -3.21 12.68
CA ARG A 53 -6.78 -2.25 13.09
C ARG A 53 -6.26 -1.13 13.98
N SER A 54 -5.29 -1.40 14.86
CA SER A 54 -4.73 -0.37 15.74
C SER A 54 -4.01 0.75 14.99
N PHE A 55 -3.46 0.45 13.81
CA PHE A 55 -2.88 1.47 12.90
C PHE A 55 -3.93 2.23 12.07
N GLY A 56 -5.22 2.00 12.28
CA GLY A 56 -6.26 2.63 11.46
C GLY A 56 -6.17 2.27 9.98
N ALA A 57 -5.73 1.03 9.68
CA ALA A 57 -5.54 0.57 8.31
C ALA A 57 -6.80 0.71 7.46
N ILE A 58 -6.61 1.09 6.20
CA ILE A 58 -7.68 1.21 5.21
C ILE A 58 -7.70 -0.09 4.38
N PRO A 59 -8.83 -0.82 4.37
CA PRO A 59 -8.92 -2.09 3.68
C PRO A 59 -8.90 -1.92 2.16
N VAL A 60 -8.04 -2.69 1.48
CA VAL A 60 -7.98 -2.76 0.01
C VAL A 60 -8.77 -3.98 -0.46
N TYR A 61 -9.73 -3.74 -1.33
CA TYR A 61 -10.57 -4.76 -1.96
C TYR A 61 -10.31 -4.85 -3.46
N ARG A 62 -10.76 -5.95 -4.05
CA ARG A 62 -10.65 -6.17 -5.50
C ARG A 62 -11.92 -5.79 -6.27
N SER A 63 -13.03 -5.51 -5.59
CA SER A 63 -14.28 -5.12 -6.23
C SER A 63 -14.34 -3.60 -6.47
N LEU A 64 -15.03 -3.19 -7.54
CA LEU A 64 -15.15 -1.77 -7.92
C LEU A 64 -15.90 -0.93 -6.88
N LYS A 65 -16.94 -1.50 -6.25
CA LYS A 65 -17.72 -0.78 -5.24
C LYS A 65 -16.87 -0.47 -3.99
N GLU A 66 -16.24 -1.50 -3.46
CA GLU A 66 -15.41 -1.39 -2.26
C GLU A 66 -14.16 -0.55 -2.50
N THR A 67 -13.61 -0.57 -3.75
CA THR A 67 -12.53 0.33 -4.15
C THR A 67 -12.94 1.80 -4.05
N ARG A 68 -14.19 2.13 -4.39
CA ARG A 68 -14.69 3.49 -4.25
C ARG A 68 -14.74 3.92 -2.78
N ASP A 69 -15.30 3.09 -1.91
CA ASP A 69 -15.40 3.37 -0.47
C ASP A 69 -14.00 3.53 0.16
N MET A 70 -13.05 2.70 -0.24
CA MET A 70 -11.65 2.81 0.15
C MET A 70 -11.03 4.14 -0.30
N MET A 71 -11.27 4.57 -1.53
CA MET A 71 -10.76 5.83 -2.05
C MET A 71 -11.36 7.03 -1.33
N GLU A 72 -12.65 6.98 -1.01
CA GLU A 72 -13.34 8.03 -0.24
C GLU A 72 -12.80 8.11 1.20
N GLN A 73 -12.61 6.97 1.87
CA GLN A 73 -11.98 6.92 3.21
C GLN A 73 -10.56 7.48 3.19
N SER A 74 -9.78 7.13 2.16
CA SER A 74 -8.41 7.61 1.99
C SER A 74 -8.38 9.13 1.77
N ALA A 75 -9.26 9.64 0.90
CA ALA A 75 -9.37 11.07 0.65
C ALA A 75 -9.75 11.84 1.93
N GLN A 76 -10.71 11.34 2.71
CA GLN A 76 -11.10 11.95 3.98
C GLN A 76 -9.95 11.96 5.00
N ALA A 77 -9.14 10.90 5.05
CA ALA A 77 -7.95 10.86 5.91
C ALA A 77 -6.94 11.94 5.50
N LEU A 78 -6.64 12.05 4.21
CA LEU A 78 -5.75 13.07 3.66
C LEU A 78 -6.27 14.50 3.91
N LEU A 79 -7.58 14.74 3.79
CA LEU A 79 -8.20 16.04 4.07
C LEU A 79 -8.11 16.42 5.56
N ARG A 80 -7.99 15.45 6.47
CA ARG A 80 -7.71 15.71 7.90
C ARG A 80 -6.23 15.92 8.20
N GLY A 81 -5.35 15.87 7.19
CA GLY A 81 -3.90 15.99 7.34
C GLY A 81 -3.20 14.70 7.72
N GLU A 82 -3.90 13.55 7.69
CA GLU A 82 -3.30 12.24 7.90
C GLU A 82 -2.51 11.80 6.66
N SER A 83 -1.50 10.95 6.83
CA SER A 83 -0.73 10.36 5.72
C SER A 83 -1.24 8.96 5.39
N ILE A 84 -1.14 8.57 4.12
CA ILE A 84 -1.44 7.21 3.66
C ILE A 84 -0.15 6.51 3.27
N MET A 85 0.03 5.27 3.72
CA MET A 85 1.14 4.41 3.32
C MET A 85 0.62 3.26 2.47
N LEU A 86 1.24 3.02 1.33
CA LEU A 86 0.87 1.93 0.43
C LEU A 86 2.10 1.32 -0.26
N CYS A 87 2.00 0.04 -0.64
CA CYS A 87 2.96 -0.65 -1.46
C CYS A 87 2.34 -0.89 -2.84
N PRO A 88 2.71 -0.09 -3.86
CA PRO A 88 2.04 -0.12 -5.15
C PRO A 88 2.56 -1.19 -6.11
N ASP A 89 3.53 -2.02 -5.70
CA ASP A 89 4.19 -3.00 -6.55
C ASP A 89 3.21 -4.02 -7.14
N VAL A 90 3.26 -4.22 -8.46
CA VAL A 90 2.49 -5.26 -9.15
C VAL A 90 3.09 -6.64 -8.84
N ALA A 91 4.42 -6.73 -8.85
CA ALA A 91 5.17 -7.97 -8.66
C ALA A 91 5.82 -8.04 -7.26
N TYR A 92 5.02 -7.89 -6.20
CA TYR A 92 5.48 -7.88 -4.80
C TYR A 92 6.18 -9.19 -4.37
N ASP A 93 6.04 -10.28 -5.12
CA ASP A 93 6.74 -11.55 -4.90
C ASP A 93 8.07 -11.64 -5.67
N SER A 94 8.43 -10.62 -6.44
CA SER A 94 9.68 -10.59 -7.20
C SER A 94 10.87 -10.42 -6.26
N ALA A 95 11.90 -11.24 -6.47
CA ALA A 95 13.21 -11.05 -5.82
C ALA A 95 14.07 -9.98 -6.52
N ALA A 96 13.54 -9.31 -7.53
CA ALA A 96 14.24 -8.25 -8.24
C ALA A 96 14.55 -7.08 -7.30
N PRO A 97 15.76 -6.52 -7.34
CA PRO A 97 16.17 -5.44 -6.47
C PRO A 97 15.51 -4.09 -6.83
N ALA A 98 14.94 -3.99 -8.03
CA ALA A 98 14.33 -2.77 -8.54
C ALA A 98 12.79 -2.89 -8.59
N THR A 99 12.11 -1.82 -8.24
CA THR A 99 10.67 -1.67 -8.46
C THR A 99 10.41 -1.56 -9.94
N GLY A 100 9.56 -2.46 -10.45
CA GLY A 100 9.13 -2.47 -11.84
C GLY A 100 7.84 -1.66 -12.05
N GLU A 101 6.82 -2.30 -12.61
CA GLU A 101 5.50 -1.69 -12.81
C GLU A 101 4.75 -1.55 -11.49
N ILE A 102 4.08 -0.39 -11.30
CA ILE A 102 3.25 -0.10 -10.14
C ILE A 102 1.77 0.03 -10.50
N TYR A 103 0.90 -0.33 -9.57
CA TYR A 103 -0.53 -0.05 -9.67
C TYR A 103 -0.78 1.45 -9.58
N LYS A 104 -1.27 2.07 -10.66
CA LYS A 104 -1.46 3.53 -10.75
C LYS A 104 -2.81 4.00 -10.19
N GLY A 105 -3.62 3.09 -9.63
CA GLY A 105 -4.96 3.42 -9.12
C GLY A 105 -4.94 4.43 -7.98
N PHE A 106 -3.96 4.37 -7.10
CA PHE A 106 -3.82 5.29 -5.97
C PHE A 106 -3.62 6.75 -6.38
N LEU A 107 -3.10 7.02 -7.57
CA LEU A 107 -2.94 8.38 -8.09
C LEU A 107 -4.28 9.11 -8.25
N GLN A 108 -5.41 8.40 -8.30
CA GLN A 108 -6.74 9.02 -8.31
C GLN A 108 -7.03 9.83 -7.02
N LEU A 109 -6.32 9.55 -5.92
CA LEU A 109 -6.42 10.32 -4.68
C LEU A 109 -6.08 11.80 -4.90
N GLU A 110 -5.19 12.10 -5.84
CA GLU A 110 -4.89 13.47 -6.28
C GLU A 110 -6.15 14.26 -6.63
N LYS A 111 -7.05 13.66 -7.44
CA LYS A 111 -8.27 14.37 -7.86
C LYS A 111 -9.18 14.69 -6.68
N LEU A 112 -9.31 13.75 -5.75
CA LEU A 112 -10.17 13.92 -4.59
C LEU A 112 -9.57 14.95 -3.62
N TYR A 113 -8.27 14.88 -3.41
CA TYR A 113 -7.54 15.80 -2.54
C TYR A 113 -7.51 17.21 -3.11
N HIS A 114 -7.16 17.37 -4.38
CA HIS A 114 -7.11 18.66 -5.05
C HIS A 114 -8.50 19.32 -5.12
N ALA A 115 -9.55 18.55 -5.38
CA ALA A 115 -10.93 19.08 -5.37
C ALA A 115 -11.34 19.59 -3.99
N GLY A 116 -10.82 19.02 -2.90
CA GLY A 116 -11.15 19.42 -1.53
C GLY A 116 -10.28 20.54 -0.97
N THR A 117 -9.04 20.69 -1.45
CA THR A 117 -8.05 21.61 -0.87
C THR A 117 -7.55 22.69 -1.81
N GLY A 118 -7.66 22.48 -3.12
CA GLY A 118 -7.01 23.30 -4.14
C GLY A 118 -5.49 23.11 -4.23
N ALA A 119 -4.91 22.19 -3.45
CA ALA A 119 -3.48 21.89 -3.43
C ALA A 119 -3.21 20.50 -4.03
N HIS A 120 -2.00 20.29 -4.55
CA HIS A 120 -1.56 18.99 -5.04
C HIS A 120 -1.12 18.07 -3.92
N LEU A 121 -1.48 16.78 -4.05
CA LEU A 121 -1.05 15.73 -3.12
C LEU A 121 0.43 15.41 -3.34
N ARG A 122 1.16 15.25 -2.24
CA ARG A 122 2.58 14.89 -2.25
C ARG A 122 2.74 13.39 -2.16
N PHE A 123 3.30 12.77 -3.19
CA PHE A 123 3.66 11.36 -3.20
C PHE A 123 5.14 11.23 -2.84
N VAL A 124 5.43 10.66 -1.69
CA VAL A 124 6.79 10.54 -1.17
C VAL A 124 7.27 9.10 -1.33
N PRO A 125 8.28 8.81 -2.18
CA PRO A 125 8.90 7.49 -2.22
C PRO A 125 9.56 7.17 -0.88
N VAL A 126 9.31 5.95 -0.37
CA VAL A 126 9.85 5.48 0.91
C VAL A 126 10.47 4.10 0.70
N TYR A 127 11.69 3.92 1.17
CA TYR A 127 12.40 2.65 1.08
C TYR A 127 12.90 2.20 2.46
N CYS A 128 12.74 0.92 2.74
CA CYS A 128 13.29 0.27 3.92
C CYS A 128 14.23 -0.86 3.49
N GLY A 129 15.52 -0.58 3.51
CA GLY A 129 16.55 -1.52 3.10
C GLY A 129 16.89 -2.57 4.16
N LYS A 130 17.91 -3.39 3.87
CA LYS A 130 18.43 -4.45 4.75
C LYS A 130 18.91 -3.93 6.10
N THR A 131 19.32 -2.68 6.16
CA THR A 131 19.75 -1.99 7.39
C THR A 131 18.59 -1.61 8.31
N LYS A 132 17.34 -1.87 7.92
CA LYS A 132 16.11 -1.47 8.63
C LYS A 132 15.98 0.05 8.85
N ARG A 133 16.73 0.85 8.11
CA ARG A 133 16.57 2.30 8.07
C ARG A 133 15.50 2.65 7.04
N ILE A 134 14.57 3.50 7.44
CA ILE A 134 13.60 4.10 6.54
C ILE A 134 14.23 5.35 5.95
N VAL A 135 14.29 5.40 4.64
CA VAL A 135 14.73 6.58 3.88
C VAL A 135 13.61 7.07 2.99
N THR A 136 13.51 8.37 2.85
CA THR A 136 12.49 9.03 2.03
C THR A 136 13.16 9.77 0.88
N GLY A 137 12.53 9.71 -0.30
CA GLY A 137 12.94 10.46 -1.47
C GLY A 137 12.23 11.82 -1.57
N GLU A 138 12.57 12.55 -2.63
CA GLU A 138 11.91 13.81 -2.93
C GLU A 138 10.43 13.60 -3.27
N PRO A 139 9.54 14.46 -2.78
CA PRO A 139 8.13 14.38 -3.09
C PRO A 139 7.86 14.56 -4.57
N VAL A 140 6.99 13.74 -5.13
CA VAL A 140 6.47 13.86 -6.48
C VAL A 140 5.05 14.39 -6.42
N CYS A 141 4.76 15.45 -7.17
CA CYS A 141 3.43 16.07 -7.23
C CYS A 141 2.97 16.18 -8.69
N PHE A 142 1.66 16.28 -8.85
CA PHE A 142 1.06 16.81 -10.06
C PHE A 142 1.31 18.32 -10.12
N SER A 143 1.03 18.95 -11.26
CA SER A 143 1.20 20.38 -11.47
C SER A 143 -0.03 21.00 -12.14
N ASP A 144 -0.23 22.30 -11.93
CA ASP A 144 -1.25 23.06 -12.64
C ASP A 144 -0.94 23.15 -14.13
N GLY A 145 -1.98 23.34 -14.93
CA GLY A 145 -1.84 23.63 -16.37
C GLY A 145 -1.85 22.43 -17.29
N ALA A 146 -1.74 21.19 -16.79
CA ALA A 146 -1.88 19.98 -17.61
C ALA A 146 -2.94 19.01 -17.03
N PRO A 147 -3.73 18.35 -17.90
CA PRO A 147 -4.75 17.40 -17.45
C PRO A 147 -4.13 16.24 -16.66
N PHE A 148 -4.82 15.79 -15.58
CA PHE A 148 -4.41 14.64 -14.78
C PHE A 148 -4.04 13.42 -15.62
N ARG A 149 -4.83 13.13 -16.67
CA ARG A 149 -4.62 11.94 -17.51
C ARG A 149 -3.28 11.98 -18.23
N THR A 150 -2.82 13.15 -18.63
CA THR A 150 -1.55 13.36 -19.33
C THR A 150 -0.38 13.20 -18.36
N GLN A 151 -0.49 13.76 -17.14
CA GLN A 151 0.58 13.72 -16.14
C GLN A 151 0.70 12.37 -15.43
N ARG A 152 -0.36 11.54 -15.42
CA ARG A 152 -0.43 10.32 -14.64
C ARG A 152 0.72 9.34 -14.89
N GLU A 153 1.11 9.17 -16.15
CA GLU A 153 2.20 8.27 -16.54
C GLU A 153 3.56 8.83 -16.11
N GLU A 154 3.77 10.11 -16.30
CA GLU A 154 4.99 10.81 -15.88
C GLU A 154 5.17 10.76 -14.35
N VAL A 155 4.13 11.10 -13.59
CA VAL A 155 4.14 11.06 -12.12
C VAL A 155 4.42 9.64 -11.64
N ALA A 156 3.78 8.62 -12.22
CA ALA A 156 4.06 7.22 -11.89
C ALA A 156 5.53 6.85 -12.16
N GLY A 157 6.07 7.24 -13.30
CA GLY A 157 7.49 7.02 -13.65
C GLY A 157 8.43 7.66 -12.63
N ARG A 158 8.21 8.93 -12.29
CA ARG A 158 9.02 9.64 -11.28
C ARG A 158 8.98 8.98 -9.90
N ILE A 159 7.83 8.42 -9.49
CA ILE A 159 7.72 7.65 -8.24
C ILE A 159 8.58 6.39 -8.31
N VAL A 160 8.52 5.64 -9.42
CA VAL A 160 9.33 4.42 -9.63
C VAL A 160 10.82 4.77 -9.63
N ASP A 161 11.21 5.82 -10.34
CA ASP A 161 12.61 6.29 -10.39
C ASP A 161 13.11 6.66 -8.97
N GLY A 162 12.27 7.36 -8.20
CA GLY A 162 12.59 7.71 -6.82
C GLY A 162 12.77 6.47 -5.92
N LEU A 163 11.89 5.47 -6.03
CA LEU A 163 12.01 4.20 -5.29
C LEU A 163 13.29 3.46 -5.67
N ASN A 164 13.62 3.39 -6.96
CA ASN A 164 14.82 2.70 -7.44
C ASN A 164 16.11 3.44 -7.04
N ALA A 165 16.11 4.76 -7.05
CA ALA A 165 17.24 5.55 -6.58
C ALA A 165 17.52 5.30 -5.08
N LEU A 166 16.47 5.22 -4.24
CA LEU A 166 16.61 4.90 -2.82
C LEU A 166 17.07 3.46 -2.58
N ALA A 167 16.69 2.52 -3.43
CA ALA A 167 17.08 1.12 -3.32
C ALA A 167 18.55 0.89 -3.72
N ALA A 168 19.11 1.78 -4.54
CA ALA A 168 20.50 1.72 -5.00
C ALA A 168 21.50 2.42 -4.07
N ALA A 169 21.01 3.27 -3.16
CA ALA A 169 21.82 4.04 -2.22
C ALA A 169 22.13 3.24 -0.95
#